data_e8c9cfa5c2b032a5be1b94d3404d5b3b
#
_entry.id   e8c9cfa5c2b032a5be1b94d3404d5b3b
#
_cell.length_a   1.000
_cell.length_b   1.000
_cell.length_c   1.000
_cell.angle_alpha   90.00
_cell.angle_beta   90.00
_cell.angle_gamma   90.00
#
_symmetry.space_group_name_H-M   'P 1'
#
loop_
_entity.id
_entity.type
_entity.pdbx_description
1 polymer ?
#
loop_
_entity_poly.entity_id
_entity_poly.type
_entity_poly.pdbx_seq_one_letter_code
_entity_poly.pdbx_strand_id
1 'polypeptide(L)'
;MRSAVALCLLLFNYAVHSHEQTPTYPTWKVSGISEIKKTQIRLWNSRPDIEYYEIGVFDGDWQPIPFVTAYKIIPVKYLQEVKVDIYIRESNIEEARYVCSLSKLRSSNESQTLLVTRICSKFK
;
A
#
# COMPACT_ATOMS: atom_id res chain seq x y z
N MET A 1 42.92 -17.83 -20.30
CA MET A 1 42.34 -16.49 -20.20
C MET A 1 40.86 -16.43 -20.58
N ARG A 2 40.13 -17.52 -20.59
CA ARG A 2 38.71 -17.55 -20.96
C ARG A 2 37.74 -17.76 -19.78
N SER A 3 38.22 -17.84 -18.55
CA SER A 3 37.40 -18.20 -17.38
C SER A 3 37.06 -17.05 -16.43
N ALA A 4 37.55 -15.85 -16.68
CA ALA A 4 37.39 -14.73 -15.73
C ALA A 4 36.12 -13.88 -15.97
N VAL A 5 35.44 -14.04 -17.13
CA VAL A 5 34.28 -13.22 -17.50
C VAL A 5 32.95 -13.81 -17.00
N ALA A 6 32.93 -15.11 -16.72
CA ALA A 6 31.69 -15.78 -16.27
C ALA A 6 31.36 -15.58 -14.79
N LEU A 7 32.29 -15.07 -13.98
CA LEU A 7 32.11 -14.95 -12.52
C LEU A 7 31.47 -13.63 -12.08
N CYS A 8 31.40 -12.63 -12.95
CA CYS A 8 30.85 -11.31 -12.58
C CYS A 8 29.32 -11.19 -12.73
N LEU A 9 28.66 -12.15 -13.30
CA LEU A 9 27.20 -12.09 -13.54
C LEU A 9 26.33 -12.71 -12.44
N LEU A 10 26.93 -13.24 -11.39
CA LEU A 10 26.20 -13.96 -10.34
C LEU A 10 25.98 -13.15 -9.04
N LEU A 11 26.33 -11.89 -8.98
CA LEU A 11 26.45 -11.20 -7.68
C LEU A 11 25.42 -10.12 -7.38
N PHE A 12 24.40 -9.90 -8.18
CA PHE A 12 23.44 -8.83 -7.88
C PHE A 12 21.98 -9.24 -8.01
N ASN A 13 21.60 -10.32 -7.32
CA ASN A 13 20.19 -10.53 -7.02
C ASN A 13 19.88 -9.88 -5.67
N TYR A 14 19.83 -8.56 -5.63
CA TYR A 14 19.19 -7.89 -4.51
C TYR A 14 17.68 -8.11 -4.65
N ALA A 15 17.14 -8.95 -3.80
CA ALA A 15 15.70 -9.06 -3.66
C ALA A 15 15.19 -7.72 -3.12
N VAL A 16 14.57 -6.92 -3.99
CA VAL A 16 13.86 -5.71 -3.55
C VAL A 16 12.57 -6.17 -2.90
N HIS A 17 12.54 -6.09 -1.58
CA HIS A 17 11.33 -6.40 -0.84
C HIS A 17 10.44 -5.16 -0.74
N SER A 18 9.18 -5.30 -1.08
CA SER A 18 8.15 -4.29 -0.82
C SER A 18 7.01 -4.94 -0.04
N HIS A 19 6.10 -4.12 0.47
CA HIS A 19 4.86 -4.65 1.04
C HIS A 19 3.92 -5.14 -0.07
N GLU A 20 2.91 -5.91 0.30
CA GLU A 20 1.88 -6.38 -0.61
C GLU A 20 0.52 -5.81 -0.21
N GLN A 21 -0.31 -5.52 -1.19
CA GLN A 21 -1.67 -5.06 -1.01
C GLN A 21 -2.61 -5.89 -1.86
N THR A 22 -3.64 -6.45 -1.23
CA THR A 22 -4.70 -7.21 -1.90
C THR A 22 -6.07 -6.72 -1.46
N PRO A 23 -7.12 -6.88 -2.27
CA PRO A 23 -7.11 -7.37 -3.65
C PRO A 23 -6.60 -6.32 -4.64
N THR A 24 -6.24 -6.75 -5.83
CA THR A 24 -5.80 -5.86 -6.92
C THR A 24 -6.93 -4.95 -7.40
N TYR A 25 -8.15 -5.46 -7.40
CA TYR A 25 -9.36 -4.74 -7.83
C TYR A 25 -10.44 -4.83 -6.76
N PRO A 26 -10.36 -4.02 -5.69
CA PRO A 26 -11.37 -4.02 -4.65
C PRO A 26 -12.71 -3.52 -5.17
N THR A 27 -13.78 -3.97 -4.53
CA THR A 27 -15.14 -3.57 -4.86
C THR A 27 -15.79 -2.89 -3.67
N TRP A 28 -16.69 -1.95 -3.94
CA TRP A 28 -17.49 -1.31 -2.92
C TRP A 28 -18.65 -2.19 -2.51
N LYS A 29 -18.88 -2.26 -1.21
CA LYS A 29 -19.98 -3.04 -0.60
C LYS A 29 -20.83 -2.14 0.28
N VAL A 30 -22.02 -2.62 0.59
CA VAL A 30 -22.90 -1.97 1.56
C VAL A 30 -22.25 -2.00 2.94
N SER A 31 -22.26 -0.85 3.63
CA SER A 31 -21.63 -0.73 4.95
C SER A 31 -22.60 -0.96 6.12
N GLY A 32 -23.90 -0.93 5.85
CA GLY A 32 -24.93 -0.86 6.90
C GLY A 32 -25.24 0.56 7.37
N ILE A 33 -24.52 1.54 6.88
CA ILE A 33 -24.75 2.97 7.14
C ILE A 33 -25.28 3.58 5.85
N SER A 34 -26.38 4.36 5.95
CA SER A 34 -26.99 5.01 4.79
C SER A 34 -25.99 5.93 4.08
N GLU A 35 -25.95 5.88 2.74
CA GLU A 35 -25.09 6.69 1.88
C GLU A 35 -23.58 6.47 2.07
N ILE A 36 -23.20 5.42 2.79
CA ILE A 36 -21.79 5.05 2.99
C ILE A 36 -21.56 3.66 2.42
N LYS A 37 -20.55 3.53 1.60
CA LYS A 37 -20.02 2.25 1.10
C LYS A 37 -18.70 1.92 1.77
N LYS A 38 -18.35 0.65 1.79
CA LYS A 38 -17.09 0.19 2.32
C LYS A 38 -16.37 -0.73 1.37
N THR A 39 -15.07 -0.76 1.50
CA THR A 39 -14.19 -1.77 0.92
C THR A 39 -13.17 -2.21 1.94
N GLN A 40 -12.50 -3.31 1.67
CA GLN A 40 -11.44 -3.81 2.53
C GLN A 40 -10.22 -4.14 1.70
N ILE A 41 -9.06 -3.72 2.18
CA ILE A 41 -7.77 -4.16 1.65
C ILE A 41 -6.99 -4.89 2.73
N ARG A 42 -6.03 -5.69 2.30
CA ARG A 42 -5.08 -6.38 3.19
C ARG A 42 -3.68 -5.92 2.86
N LEU A 43 -2.91 -5.62 3.90
CA LEU A 43 -1.51 -5.25 3.80
C LEU A 43 -0.67 -6.34 4.42
N TRP A 44 0.32 -6.80 3.68
CA TRP A 44 1.35 -7.71 4.15
C TRP A 44 2.69 -6.99 4.14
N ASN A 45 3.37 -6.97 5.28
CA ASN A 45 4.67 -6.31 5.37
C ASN A 45 5.80 -7.33 5.33
N SER A 46 6.55 -7.35 4.23
CA SER A 46 7.77 -8.15 4.08
C SER A 46 9.05 -7.33 4.29
N ARG A 47 8.93 -6.09 4.79
CA ARG A 47 10.06 -5.20 5.03
C ARG A 47 10.36 -5.08 6.53
N PRO A 48 11.57 -5.49 6.98
CA PRO A 48 11.95 -5.33 8.38
C PRO A 48 12.26 -3.88 8.78
N ASP A 49 12.49 -2.99 7.81
CA ASP A 49 12.87 -1.59 8.00
C ASP A 49 11.68 -0.62 8.02
N ILE A 50 10.48 -1.06 7.66
CA ILE A 50 9.25 -0.27 7.65
C ILE A 50 8.21 -0.90 8.56
N GLU A 51 7.59 -0.10 9.42
CA GLU A 51 6.50 -0.53 10.30
C GLU A 51 5.18 0.23 10.09
N TYR A 52 5.20 1.31 9.30
CA TYR A 52 4.02 2.18 9.14
C TYR A 52 3.69 2.37 7.66
N TYR A 53 2.39 2.36 7.37
CA TYR A 53 1.86 2.58 6.02
C TYR A 53 0.72 3.59 6.08
N GLU A 54 0.75 4.56 5.20
CA GLU A 54 -0.29 5.58 5.05
C GLU A 54 -1.27 5.15 3.97
N ILE A 55 -2.56 5.21 4.30
CA ILE A 55 -3.64 4.88 3.36
C ILE A 55 -4.16 6.14 2.70
N GLY A 56 -4.43 6.06 1.41
CA GLY A 56 -5.04 7.12 0.64
C GLY A 56 -6.00 6.58 -0.41
N VAL A 57 -7.04 7.35 -0.71
CA VAL A 57 -7.96 7.10 -1.81
C VAL A 57 -7.84 8.26 -2.80
N PHE A 58 -7.77 7.94 -4.09
CA PHE A 58 -7.49 8.93 -5.13
C PHE A 58 -8.43 8.77 -6.32
N ASP A 59 -8.67 9.89 -7.02
CA ASP A 59 -9.36 9.89 -8.31
C ASP A 59 -8.39 9.54 -9.47
N GLY A 60 -8.90 9.62 -10.71
CA GLY A 60 -8.09 9.33 -11.90
C GLY A 60 -6.96 10.33 -12.15
N ASP A 61 -7.02 11.52 -11.57
CA ASP A 61 -6.00 12.57 -11.64
C ASP A 61 -5.09 12.59 -10.40
N TRP A 62 -5.16 11.53 -9.58
CA TRP A 62 -4.39 11.38 -8.34
C TRP A 62 -4.70 12.44 -7.27
N GLN A 63 -5.88 13.05 -7.35
CA GLN A 63 -6.34 13.95 -6.31
C GLN A 63 -6.97 13.16 -5.16
N PRO A 64 -6.72 13.55 -3.89
CA PRO A 64 -7.28 12.85 -2.74
C PRO A 64 -8.82 12.88 -2.74
N ILE A 65 -9.41 11.74 -2.43
CA ILE A 65 -10.85 11.60 -2.18
C ILE A 65 -11.05 11.42 -0.68
N PRO A 66 -12.01 12.14 -0.06
CA PRO A 66 -12.31 11.95 1.36
C PRO A 66 -12.75 10.53 1.67
N PHE A 67 -12.18 9.95 2.71
CA PHE A 67 -12.52 8.61 3.20
C PHE A 67 -12.34 8.53 4.70
N VAL A 68 -12.90 7.49 5.30
CA VAL A 68 -12.74 7.18 6.72
C VAL A 68 -12.17 5.78 6.88
N THR A 69 -11.22 5.65 7.75
CA THR A 69 -10.65 4.37 8.21
C THR A 69 -10.28 4.52 9.69
N ALA A 70 -10.06 3.41 10.37
CA ALA A 70 -9.70 3.45 11.79
C ALA A 70 -8.43 4.26 12.04
N TYR A 71 -7.42 4.06 11.18
CA TYR A 71 -6.16 4.79 11.24
C TYR A 71 -5.67 5.06 9.83
N LYS A 72 -5.39 6.33 9.51
CA LYS A 72 -4.79 6.68 8.21
C LYS A 72 -3.34 6.20 8.08
N ILE A 73 -2.62 6.20 9.19
CA ILE A 73 -1.28 5.62 9.29
C ILE A 73 -1.40 4.36 10.15
N ILE A 74 -1.11 3.23 9.54
CA ILE A 74 -1.38 1.91 10.12
C ILE A 74 -0.06 1.23 10.47
N PRO A 75 0.10 0.75 11.72
CA PRO A 75 1.24 -0.09 12.05
C PRO A 75 1.03 -1.49 11.47
N VAL A 76 2.01 -1.97 10.72
CA VAL A 76 2.07 -3.33 10.20
C VAL A 76 3.47 -3.85 10.46
N LYS A 77 3.60 -4.75 11.41
CA LYS A 77 4.89 -5.33 11.78
C LYS A 77 5.44 -6.23 10.68
N TYR A 78 6.72 -6.45 10.72
CA TYR A 78 7.39 -7.38 9.81
C TYR A 78 6.70 -8.75 9.84
N LEU A 79 6.39 -9.28 8.65
CA LEU A 79 5.68 -10.54 8.44
C LEU A 79 4.27 -10.59 9.08
N GLN A 80 3.63 -9.43 9.22
CA GLN A 80 2.24 -9.32 9.67
C GLN A 80 1.33 -8.95 8.50
N GLU A 81 0.13 -9.52 8.51
CA GLU A 81 -0.99 -9.11 7.66
C GLU A 81 -2.00 -8.31 8.48
N VAL A 82 -2.46 -7.19 7.96
CA VAL A 82 -3.49 -6.34 8.56
C VAL A 82 -4.59 -6.09 7.54
N LYS A 83 -5.84 -6.24 7.98
CA LYS A 83 -7.02 -5.86 7.21
C LYS A 83 -7.38 -4.42 7.50
N VAL A 84 -7.67 -3.67 6.47
CA VAL A 84 -8.03 -2.25 6.57
C VAL A 84 -9.39 -2.04 5.93
N ASP A 85 -10.35 -1.60 6.74
CA ASP A 85 -11.67 -1.20 6.26
C ASP A 85 -11.65 0.28 5.88
N ILE A 86 -12.18 0.56 4.70
CA ILE A 86 -12.23 1.91 4.13
C ILE A 86 -13.68 2.24 3.81
N TYR A 87 -14.13 3.38 4.34
CA TYR A 87 -15.49 3.88 4.16
C TYR A 87 -15.47 5.16 3.33
N ILE A 88 -16.39 5.25 2.40
CA ILE A 88 -16.51 6.40 1.50
C ILE A 88 -17.98 6.78 1.35
N ARG A 89 -18.23 8.05 1.10
CA ARG A 89 -19.57 8.50 0.72
C ARG A 89 -19.93 7.94 -0.66
N GLU A 90 -21.16 7.46 -0.80
CA GLU A 90 -21.68 6.93 -2.06
C GLU A 90 -21.53 7.93 -3.21
N SER A 91 -21.70 9.23 -2.92
CA SER A 91 -21.52 10.30 -3.91
C SER A 91 -20.10 10.41 -4.47
N ASN A 92 -19.09 9.86 -3.79
CA ASN A 92 -17.69 9.91 -4.23
C ASN A 92 -17.21 8.63 -4.94
N ILE A 93 -18.06 7.60 -5.04
CA ILE A 93 -17.68 6.30 -5.60
C ILE A 93 -17.27 6.41 -7.07
N GLU A 94 -18.01 7.17 -7.86
CA GLU A 94 -17.71 7.30 -9.29
C GLU A 94 -16.37 7.95 -9.57
N GLU A 95 -15.93 8.83 -8.69
CA GLU A 95 -14.64 9.52 -8.82
C GLU A 95 -13.48 8.71 -8.26
N ALA A 96 -13.72 7.85 -7.27
CA ALA A 96 -12.69 7.03 -6.65
C ALA A 96 -12.14 5.99 -7.63
N ARG A 97 -10.85 6.02 -7.89
CA ARG A 97 -10.17 5.09 -8.81
C ARG A 97 -9.18 4.19 -8.11
N TYR A 98 -8.48 4.70 -7.12
CA TYR A 98 -7.38 3.98 -6.49
C TYR A 98 -7.46 4.07 -4.98
N VAL A 99 -7.10 2.98 -4.32
CA VAL A 99 -6.72 2.95 -2.91
C VAL A 99 -5.26 2.55 -2.82
N CYS A 100 -4.48 3.31 -2.10
CA CYS A 100 -3.04 3.15 -2.05
C CYS A 100 -2.54 3.01 -0.61
N SER A 101 -1.47 2.27 -0.45
CA SER A 101 -0.67 2.23 0.76
C SER A 101 0.74 2.72 0.46
N LEU A 102 1.21 3.67 1.26
CA LEU A 102 2.52 4.29 1.13
C LEU A 102 3.34 3.94 2.36
N SER A 103 4.52 3.36 2.17
CA SER A 103 5.44 3.10 3.28
C SER A 103 5.91 4.41 3.90
N LYS A 104 5.94 4.48 5.23
CA LYS A 104 6.37 5.66 5.98
C LYS A 104 7.60 5.35 6.80
N LEU A 105 8.53 6.30 6.81
CA LEU A 105 9.66 6.28 7.72
C LEU A 105 9.21 6.61 9.13
N ARG A 106 9.77 5.91 10.10
CA ARG A 106 9.44 6.10 11.52
C ARG A 106 9.89 7.47 12.05
N SER A 107 11.04 7.95 11.55
CA SER A 107 11.55 9.28 11.87
C SER A 107 12.41 9.82 10.72
N SER A 108 12.53 11.13 10.63
CA SER A 108 13.36 11.81 9.63
C SER A 108 14.88 11.52 9.78
N ASN A 109 15.28 10.94 10.89
CA ASN A 109 16.67 10.62 11.20
C ASN A 109 17.06 9.17 10.88
N GLU A 110 16.15 8.35 10.44
CA GLU A 110 16.45 7.00 9.98
C GLU A 110 17.05 7.06 8.58
N SER A 111 18.38 7.20 8.54
CA SER A 111 19.18 7.29 7.30
C SER A 111 19.28 5.97 6.54
N GLN A 112 18.65 4.90 7.01
CA GLN A 112 18.84 3.55 6.47
C GLN A 112 17.80 3.10 5.46
N THR A 113 16.64 3.76 5.39
CA THR A 113 15.60 3.40 4.44
C THR A 113 15.64 4.31 3.24
N LEU A 114 16.22 3.82 2.17
CA LEU A 114 16.37 4.55 0.92
C LEU A 114 15.14 4.48 0.02
N LEU A 115 14.20 3.56 0.28
CA LEU A 115 13.07 3.30 -0.59
C LEU A 115 11.74 3.52 0.13
N VAL A 116 10.98 4.47 -0.38
CA VAL A 116 9.56 4.65 -0.09
C VAL A 116 8.78 4.00 -1.22
N THR A 117 7.86 3.08 -0.89
CA THR A 117 7.06 2.38 -1.88
C THR A 117 5.59 2.72 -1.74
N ARG A 118 4.93 2.93 -2.88
CA ARG A 118 3.49 3.09 -2.96
C ARG A 118 2.92 1.93 -3.77
N ILE A 119 1.93 1.25 -3.21
CA ILE A 119 1.18 0.22 -3.92
C ILE A 119 -0.28 0.65 -3.98
N CYS A 120 -0.86 0.59 -5.16
CA CYS A 120 -2.24 1.00 -5.39
C CYS A 120 -3.05 -0.15 -5.97
N SER A 121 -4.27 -0.30 -5.47
CA SER A 121 -5.30 -1.15 -6.05
C SER A 121 -6.29 -0.26 -6.79
N LYS A 122 -6.73 -0.70 -7.96
CA LYS A 122 -7.69 0.02 -8.78
C LYS A 122 -9.10 -0.50 -8.50
N PHE A 123 -10.02 0.38 -8.16
CA PHE A 123 -11.43 -0.02 -7.98
C PHE A 123 -12.03 -0.54 -9.29
N LYS A 124 -12.82 -1.55 -9.13
CA LYS A 124 -13.48 -2.24 -10.23
C LYS A 124 -14.70 -1.44 -10.75
#